data_7c7ebe235c3e81cc242a8187bfd542dd
#
_entry.id   7c7ebe235c3e81cc242a8187bfd542dd
#
_cell.length_a   1.000
_cell.length_b   1.000
_cell.length_c   1.000
_cell.angle_alpha   90.00
_cell.angle_beta   90.00
_cell.angle_gamma   90.00
#
_symmetry.space_group_name_H-M   'P 1'
#
loop_
_entity.id
_entity.type
_entity.pdbx_description
1 polymer ?
#
loop_
_entity_poly.entity_id
_entity_poly.type
_entity_poly.pdbx_seq_one_letter_code
_entity_poly.pdbx_strand_id
1 'polypeptide(L)'
;MTSITRSRASARVGLCAVLIAIVGSSASALDLALPPGARVTAERVTPSGRYLLPIGAWSEEKGVPTAALDGEVRRTAWRINGVGITTGQVKGPIRGQLMEAGYDIIFECAARSCGGFDFRFGTEVLLAPNMYVDLTDYRFLSAKAPDATQALSLLVSRDSETVFVQVIEVGPAGRSAIATSTQPSGVVPTSAGDIVAQLESVGHAVLADLDFASGSAALGDDSLSSLDAVVAYLIANPARQITFVGHTDATGSLAANVALSRRRAESAQAYVIARGVPASQVSADGVGYLSPRSSNLTPEGREANRRVEAVLISVQ
;
A
#
# COMPACT_ATOMS: atom_id res chain seq x y z
N MET A 1 29.59 -93.20 0.23
CA MET A 1 29.16 -92.40 -0.93
C MET A 1 28.22 -91.34 -0.43
N THR A 2 28.74 -90.13 -0.15
CA THR A 2 27.93 -89.04 0.47
C THR A 2 28.04 -87.82 -0.44
N SER A 3 26.94 -87.44 -1.06
CA SER A 3 26.85 -86.34 -2.00
C SER A 3 26.59 -85.05 -1.20
N ILE A 4 27.44 -84.04 -1.39
CA ILE A 4 27.29 -82.71 -0.75
C ILE A 4 26.73 -81.76 -1.79
N THR A 5 25.48 -81.32 -1.53
CA THR A 5 24.81 -80.27 -2.35
C THR A 5 25.14 -78.92 -1.84
N ARG A 6 25.83 -78.07 -2.62
CA ARG A 6 26.13 -76.67 -2.33
C ARG A 6 24.96 -75.77 -2.75
N SER A 7 24.33 -75.14 -1.78
CA SER A 7 23.34 -74.08 -2.01
C SER A 7 24.02 -72.75 -2.33
N ARG A 8 23.66 -72.14 -3.47
CA ARG A 8 24.11 -70.78 -3.84
C ARG A 8 23.12 -69.76 -3.32
N ALA A 9 23.49 -68.95 -2.35
CA ALA A 9 22.75 -67.81 -1.92
C ALA A 9 22.95 -66.61 -2.91
N SER A 10 21.88 -66.18 -3.57
CA SER A 10 21.90 -64.98 -4.42
C SER A 10 21.60 -63.76 -3.56
N ALA A 11 22.58 -62.89 -3.35
CA ALA A 11 22.41 -61.60 -2.74
C ALA A 11 21.72 -60.66 -3.74
N ARG A 12 20.50 -60.24 -3.40
CA ARG A 12 19.82 -59.16 -4.12
C ARG A 12 20.25 -57.82 -3.51
N VAL A 13 21.05 -57.05 -4.25
CA VAL A 13 21.38 -55.67 -3.94
C VAL A 13 20.18 -54.82 -4.30
N GLY A 14 19.44 -54.32 -3.28
CA GLY A 14 18.36 -53.36 -3.45
C GLY A 14 18.93 -51.98 -3.71
N LEU A 15 18.72 -51.44 -4.89
CA LEU A 15 19.06 -50.07 -5.27
C LEU A 15 17.96 -49.14 -4.72
N CYS A 16 18.20 -48.49 -3.57
CA CYS A 16 17.34 -47.41 -3.05
C CYS A 16 17.56 -46.16 -3.90
N ALA A 17 16.64 -45.87 -4.82
CA ALA A 17 16.59 -44.59 -5.50
C ALA A 17 16.04 -43.52 -4.52
N VAL A 18 16.91 -42.66 -4.05
CA VAL A 18 16.49 -41.45 -3.29
C VAL A 18 15.94 -40.45 -4.28
N LEU A 19 14.61 -40.32 -4.34
CA LEU A 19 13.95 -39.20 -5.01
C LEU A 19 14.21 -37.93 -4.22
N ILE A 20 15.13 -37.09 -4.67
CA ILE A 20 15.24 -35.71 -4.18
C ILE A 20 14.09 -34.92 -4.82
N ALA A 21 13.02 -34.68 -4.07
CA ALA A 21 11.99 -33.73 -4.44
C ALA A 21 12.59 -32.31 -4.42
N ILE A 22 12.87 -31.77 -5.58
CA ILE A 22 13.21 -30.35 -5.74
C ILE A 22 11.90 -29.59 -5.47
N VAL A 23 11.77 -29.09 -4.25
CA VAL A 23 10.73 -28.11 -3.92
C VAL A 23 11.10 -26.81 -4.62
N GLY A 24 10.58 -26.62 -5.82
CA GLY A 24 10.65 -25.36 -6.52
C GLY A 24 9.91 -24.30 -5.68
N SER A 25 10.64 -23.44 -5.01
CA SER A 25 10.05 -22.23 -4.39
C SER A 25 9.44 -21.41 -5.53
N SER A 26 8.13 -21.38 -5.61
CA SER A 26 7.43 -20.44 -6.47
C SER A 26 7.81 -19.04 -5.97
N ALA A 27 8.53 -18.28 -6.79
CA ALA A 27 8.78 -16.87 -6.51
C ALA A 27 7.41 -16.19 -6.41
N SER A 28 7.02 -15.84 -5.20
CA SER A 28 5.79 -15.09 -4.95
C SER A 28 5.94 -13.73 -5.62
N ALA A 29 4.96 -13.34 -6.43
CA ALA A 29 4.93 -11.98 -6.96
C ALA A 29 4.90 -11.00 -5.78
N LEU A 30 5.75 -9.98 -5.82
CA LEU A 30 5.73 -8.92 -4.82
C LEU A 30 4.42 -8.14 -4.98
N ASP A 31 3.61 -8.08 -3.94
CA ASP A 31 2.40 -7.25 -3.89
C ASP A 31 2.72 -5.96 -3.12
N LEU A 32 2.77 -4.83 -3.82
CA LEU A 32 2.99 -3.53 -3.21
C LEU A 32 1.64 -2.85 -2.92
N ALA A 33 1.30 -2.72 -1.66
CA ALA A 33 0.16 -1.93 -1.25
C ALA A 33 0.47 -0.43 -1.42
N LEU A 34 -0.23 0.20 -2.35
CA LEU A 34 -0.22 1.65 -2.54
C LEU A 34 -1.31 2.31 -1.68
N PRO A 35 -1.17 3.59 -1.34
CA PRO A 35 -2.21 4.32 -0.62
C PRO A 35 -3.58 4.22 -1.31
N PRO A 36 -4.68 4.25 -0.54
CA PRO A 36 -6.04 4.23 -1.07
C PRO A 36 -6.25 5.29 -2.15
N GLY A 37 -6.98 4.93 -3.20
CA GLY A 37 -7.24 5.83 -4.32
C GLY A 37 -6.15 5.89 -5.38
N ALA A 38 -5.06 5.11 -5.25
CA ALA A 38 -4.08 4.96 -6.30
C ALA A 38 -4.72 4.38 -7.57
N ARG A 39 -4.52 5.05 -8.71
CA ARG A 39 -5.05 4.64 -10.02
C ARG A 39 -3.91 4.51 -11.00
N VAL A 40 -3.82 3.37 -11.69
CA VAL A 40 -2.87 3.18 -12.79
C VAL A 40 -3.15 4.21 -13.88
N THR A 41 -2.12 4.92 -14.31
CA THR A 41 -2.18 5.90 -15.41
C THR A 41 -1.42 5.43 -16.64
N ALA A 42 -0.42 4.57 -16.44
CA ALA A 42 0.31 3.93 -17.53
C ALA A 42 0.88 2.59 -17.09
N GLU A 43 0.87 1.63 -18.00
CA GLU A 43 1.64 0.40 -17.90
C GLU A 43 2.29 0.11 -19.25
N ARG A 44 3.60 -0.15 -19.26
CA ARG A 44 4.38 -0.48 -20.46
C ARG A 44 5.33 -1.63 -20.17
N VAL A 45 5.28 -2.66 -20.99
CA VAL A 45 6.15 -3.83 -20.88
C VAL A 45 7.05 -3.92 -22.12
N THR A 46 8.35 -4.08 -21.88
CA THR A 46 9.34 -4.41 -22.90
C THR A 46 9.86 -5.82 -22.59
N PRO A 47 9.45 -6.86 -23.34
CA PRO A 47 9.75 -8.26 -23.00
C PRO A 47 11.24 -8.59 -22.95
N SER A 48 12.05 -7.89 -23.74
CA SER A 48 13.51 -8.00 -23.75
C SER A 48 14.09 -6.60 -23.90
N GLY A 49 14.47 -6.00 -22.80
CA GLY A 49 14.96 -4.63 -22.74
C GLY A 49 16.15 -4.49 -21.81
N ARG A 50 16.76 -3.33 -21.87
CA ARG A 50 17.80 -2.91 -20.93
C ARG A 50 17.28 -1.75 -20.09
N TYR A 51 17.49 -1.83 -18.78
CA TYR A 51 17.23 -0.77 -17.85
C TYR A 51 18.51 -0.35 -17.13
N LEU A 52 18.76 0.96 -17.09
CA LEU A 52 19.87 1.55 -16.35
C LEU A 52 19.36 1.95 -14.96
N LEU A 53 19.49 1.03 -14.01
CA LEU A 53 19.03 1.22 -12.64
C LEU A 53 19.94 2.22 -11.93
N PRO A 54 19.44 3.38 -11.48
CA PRO A 54 20.24 4.32 -10.69
C PRO A 54 20.71 3.71 -9.38
N ILE A 55 22.00 3.80 -9.08
CA ILE A 55 22.63 3.23 -7.88
C ILE A 55 23.36 4.29 -7.04
N GLY A 56 23.22 5.56 -7.38
CA GLY A 56 23.84 6.68 -6.68
C GLY A 56 23.28 8.02 -7.12
N ALA A 57 23.60 9.06 -6.37
CA ALA A 57 23.26 10.43 -6.72
C ALA A 57 24.05 10.90 -7.95
N TRP A 58 23.47 11.87 -8.66
CA TRP A 58 24.16 12.53 -9.76
C TRP A 58 25.39 13.33 -9.26
N SER A 59 26.43 13.30 -10.03
CA SER A 59 27.58 14.19 -9.88
C SER A 59 28.05 14.73 -11.23
N GLU A 60 28.66 15.91 -11.22
CA GLU A 60 29.17 16.58 -12.45
C GLU A 60 30.17 15.70 -13.21
N GLU A 61 31.00 14.95 -12.50
CA GLU A 61 32.03 14.12 -13.09
C GLU A 61 31.50 12.82 -13.73
N LYS A 62 30.47 12.22 -13.15
CA LYS A 62 30.03 10.84 -13.50
C LYS A 62 28.59 10.75 -13.99
N GLY A 63 27.84 11.86 -13.94
CA GLY A 63 26.39 11.80 -14.16
C GLY A 63 25.68 10.98 -13.06
N VAL A 64 24.61 10.29 -13.40
CA VAL A 64 23.92 9.36 -12.51
C VAL A 64 24.60 7.99 -12.60
N PRO A 65 25.21 7.46 -11.51
CA PRO A 65 25.74 6.12 -11.50
C PRO A 65 24.63 5.09 -11.72
N THR A 66 24.82 4.14 -12.65
CA THR A 66 23.79 3.14 -12.98
C THR A 66 24.36 1.74 -13.05
N ALA A 67 23.52 0.74 -12.72
CA ALA A 67 23.74 -0.66 -13.05
C ALA A 67 22.89 -1.02 -14.27
N ALA A 68 23.52 -1.53 -15.33
CA ALA A 68 22.82 -2.01 -16.52
C ALA A 68 22.24 -3.40 -16.23
N LEU A 69 20.94 -3.56 -16.42
CA LEU A 69 20.20 -4.81 -16.21
C LEU A 69 19.42 -5.15 -17.47
N ASP A 70 19.53 -6.38 -17.92
CA ASP A 70 18.81 -6.90 -19.09
C ASP A 70 17.70 -7.84 -18.65
N GLY A 71 16.52 -7.76 -19.29
CA GLY A 71 15.38 -8.60 -18.98
C GLY A 71 14.06 -8.02 -19.48
N GLU A 72 12.95 -8.56 -18.96
CA GLU A 72 11.66 -7.89 -19.12
C GLU A 72 11.67 -6.61 -18.28
N VAL A 73 11.40 -5.47 -18.91
CA VAL A 73 11.30 -4.18 -18.23
C VAL A 73 9.85 -3.73 -18.21
N ARG A 74 9.28 -3.64 -17.03
CA ARG A 74 7.91 -3.16 -16.79
C ARG A 74 7.94 -1.79 -16.14
N ARG A 75 7.17 -0.87 -16.69
CA ARG A 75 7.05 0.51 -16.22
C ARG A 75 5.61 0.76 -15.87
N THR A 76 5.32 1.04 -14.63
CA THR A 76 3.97 1.34 -14.18
C THR A 76 3.94 2.68 -13.45
N ALA A 77 2.93 3.49 -13.76
CA ALA A 77 2.70 4.75 -13.07
C ALA A 77 1.30 4.80 -12.49
N TRP A 78 1.19 5.45 -11.34
CA TRP A 78 -0.06 5.68 -10.61
C TRP A 78 -0.20 7.14 -10.24
N ARG A 79 -1.46 7.56 -10.10
CA ARG A 79 -1.85 8.83 -9.49
C ARG A 79 -2.66 8.56 -8.24
N ILE A 80 -2.39 9.33 -7.20
CA ILE A 80 -3.10 9.30 -5.92
C ILE A 80 -3.61 10.72 -5.69
N ASN A 81 -4.92 10.92 -5.82
CA ASN A 81 -5.53 12.21 -5.55
C ASN A 81 -5.69 12.37 -4.03
N GLY A 82 -5.19 13.47 -3.48
CA GLY A 82 -5.32 13.76 -2.06
C GLY A 82 -4.52 14.99 -1.65
N VAL A 83 -5.20 15.99 -1.12
CA VAL A 83 -4.56 17.18 -0.57
C VAL A 83 -3.79 16.80 0.69
N GLY A 84 -2.52 17.20 0.76
CA GLY A 84 -1.71 17.03 1.96
C GLY A 84 -0.93 15.72 2.08
N ILE A 85 -1.10 14.75 1.17
CA ILE A 85 -0.26 13.55 1.15
C ILE A 85 1.16 13.94 0.73
N THR A 86 2.14 13.61 1.55
CA THR A 86 3.55 13.89 1.25
C THR A 86 4.21 12.74 0.48
N THR A 87 5.26 13.05 -0.27
CA THR A 87 6.08 12.04 -0.95
C THR A 87 6.69 11.01 0.03
N GLY A 88 6.98 11.44 1.26
CA GLY A 88 7.49 10.57 2.33
C GLY A 88 6.46 9.57 2.84
N GLN A 89 5.21 10.01 3.02
CA GLN A 89 4.11 9.15 3.45
C GLN A 89 3.77 8.06 2.44
N VAL A 90 4.06 8.29 1.15
CA VAL A 90 3.88 7.27 0.10
C VAL A 90 5.11 6.36 0.00
N LYS A 91 6.34 6.94 -0.04
CA LYS A 91 7.57 6.15 -0.18
C LYS A 91 7.84 5.25 1.03
N GLY A 92 7.59 5.74 2.26
CA GLY A 92 7.95 5.04 3.50
C GLY A 92 7.31 3.65 3.62
N PRO A 93 5.98 3.50 3.51
CA PRO A 93 5.31 2.21 3.52
C PRO A 93 5.78 1.27 2.41
N ILE A 94 5.98 1.77 1.17
CA ILE A 94 6.48 0.95 0.05
C ILE A 94 7.89 0.43 0.35
N ARG A 95 8.76 1.29 0.90
CA ARG A 95 10.11 0.89 1.36
C ARG A 95 10.04 -0.21 2.41
N GLY A 96 9.14 -0.09 3.39
CA GLY A 96 8.92 -1.11 4.41
C GLY A 96 8.53 -2.46 3.81
N GLN A 97 7.56 -2.48 2.91
CA GLN A 97 7.11 -3.69 2.22
C GLN A 97 8.23 -4.35 1.39
N LEU A 98 9.07 -3.55 0.73
CA LEU A 98 10.24 -4.07 0.00
C LEU A 98 11.22 -4.76 0.95
N MET A 99 11.51 -4.17 2.10
CA MET A 99 12.40 -4.75 3.11
C MET A 99 11.80 -6.03 3.73
N GLU A 100 10.51 -6.04 4.03
CA GLU A 100 9.79 -7.22 4.53
C GLU A 100 9.79 -8.37 3.50
N ALA A 101 9.73 -8.04 2.22
CA ALA A 101 9.88 -9.00 1.12
C ALA A 101 11.35 -9.41 0.87
N GLY A 102 12.30 -8.92 1.67
CA GLY A 102 13.71 -9.26 1.60
C GLY A 102 14.50 -8.50 0.53
N TYR A 103 13.95 -7.43 -0.04
CA TYR A 103 14.69 -6.61 -1.01
C TYR A 103 15.78 -5.78 -0.32
N ASP A 104 16.96 -5.77 -0.90
CA ASP A 104 18.06 -4.87 -0.51
C ASP A 104 17.86 -3.49 -1.14
N ILE A 105 17.72 -2.45 -0.32
CA ILE A 105 17.69 -1.06 -0.77
C ILE A 105 19.12 -0.64 -1.10
N ILE A 106 19.46 -0.51 -2.38
CA ILE A 106 20.81 -0.21 -2.86
C ILE A 106 21.09 1.28 -3.00
N PHE A 107 20.04 2.10 -3.16
CA PHE A 107 20.16 3.54 -3.21
C PHE A 107 18.83 4.20 -2.85
N GLU A 108 18.89 5.30 -2.12
CA GLU A 108 17.73 6.16 -1.89
C GLU A 108 18.15 7.62 -1.68
N CYS A 109 17.31 8.54 -2.16
CA CYS A 109 17.56 9.97 -2.06
C CYS A 109 16.26 10.79 -2.10
N ALA A 110 16.38 12.09 -1.87
CA ALA A 110 15.27 13.05 -1.97
C ALA A 110 15.73 14.34 -2.67
N ALA A 111 15.03 14.73 -3.72
CA ALA A 111 15.19 15.98 -4.44
C ALA A 111 16.67 16.41 -4.62
N ARG A 112 17.12 17.41 -3.87
CA ARG A 112 18.49 17.94 -3.96
C ARG A 112 19.57 16.92 -3.64
N SER A 113 19.31 15.99 -2.71
CA SER A 113 20.29 14.95 -2.36
C SER A 113 20.45 13.89 -3.45
N CYS A 114 19.52 13.80 -4.40
CA CYS A 114 19.67 13.01 -5.60
C CYS A 114 20.59 13.66 -6.64
N GLY A 115 20.65 14.99 -6.67
CA GLY A 115 21.25 15.81 -7.73
C GLY A 115 20.22 16.69 -8.46
N GLY A 116 19.00 16.83 -7.91
CA GLY A 116 17.97 17.75 -8.38
C GLY A 116 17.58 17.53 -9.85
N PHE A 117 17.73 18.59 -10.66
CA PHE A 117 17.40 18.62 -12.09
C PHE A 117 18.16 17.54 -12.87
N ASP A 118 19.46 17.45 -12.69
CA ASP A 118 20.33 16.58 -13.48
C ASP A 118 20.04 15.09 -13.19
N PHE A 119 19.75 14.73 -11.94
CA PHE A 119 19.30 13.39 -11.60
C PHE A 119 17.95 13.07 -12.27
N ARG A 120 16.98 14.01 -12.23
CA ARG A 120 15.66 13.84 -12.84
C ARG A 120 15.77 13.55 -14.34
N PHE A 121 16.63 14.27 -15.05
CA PHE A 121 16.81 14.11 -16.50
C PHE A 121 17.83 13.02 -16.87
N GLY A 122 18.69 12.62 -15.93
CA GLY A 122 19.58 11.47 -16.05
C GLY A 122 18.92 10.12 -15.73
N THR A 123 17.64 10.09 -15.31
CA THR A 123 16.89 8.87 -15.00
C THR A 123 15.65 8.73 -15.88
N GLU A 124 15.21 7.48 -16.06
CA GLU A 124 14.02 7.22 -16.86
C GLU A 124 12.74 7.57 -16.09
N VAL A 125 11.94 8.45 -16.67
CA VAL A 125 10.63 8.84 -16.13
C VAL A 125 9.60 8.84 -17.26
N LEU A 126 8.44 8.25 -17.00
CA LEU A 126 7.32 8.28 -17.94
C LEU A 126 6.85 9.71 -18.20
N LEU A 127 6.46 9.97 -19.44
CA LEU A 127 6.07 11.31 -19.87
C LEU A 127 4.73 11.74 -19.26
N ALA A 128 4.53 13.05 -19.16
CA ALA A 128 3.23 13.60 -18.85
C ALA A 128 2.15 13.10 -19.84
N PRO A 129 0.90 12.88 -19.39
CA PRO A 129 0.35 13.18 -18.07
C PRO A 129 0.56 12.06 -17.04
N ASN A 130 1.25 10.96 -17.35
CA ASN A 130 1.37 9.79 -16.48
C ASN A 130 2.23 10.04 -15.24
N MET A 131 3.33 10.80 -15.43
CA MET A 131 4.19 11.25 -14.34
C MET A 131 4.40 12.76 -14.41
N TYR A 132 4.45 13.36 -13.23
CA TYR A 132 4.93 14.71 -12.98
C TYR A 132 6.00 14.65 -11.91
N VAL A 133 7.08 15.43 -12.04
CA VAL A 133 8.16 15.49 -11.05
C VAL A 133 8.41 16.93 -10.62
N ASP A 134 8.04 17.22 -9.38
CA ASP A 134 8.47 18.45 -8.70
C ASP A 134 9.95 18.30 -8.31
N LEU A 135 10.81 19.11 -8.87
CA LEU A 135 12.27 19.07 -8.61
C LEU A 135 12.63 19.39 -7.16
N THR A 136 11.71 19.98 -6.40
CA THR A 136 11.92 20.35 -5.00
C THR A 136 11.36 19.31 -4.03
N ASP A 137 10.41 18.46 -4.46
CA ASP A 137 9.77 17.43 -3.63
C ASP A 137 9.52 16.12 -4.39
N TYR A 138 10.60 15.43 -4.71
CA TYR A 138 10.53 14.02 -5.14
C TYR A 138 11.41 13.14 -4.29
N ARG A 139 11.10 11.85 -4.27
CA ARG A 139 11.86 10.81 -3.59
C ARG A 139 12.13 9.67 -4.54
N PHE A 140 13.33 9.15 -4.47
CA PHE A 140 13.78 8.03 -5.29
C PHE A 140 14.30 6.89 -4.43
N LEU A 141 14.17 5.66 -4.94
CA LEU A 141 14.71 4.46 -4.34
C LEU A 141 14.99 3.42 -5.42
N SER A 142 16.09 2.70 -5.28
CA SER A 142 16.40 1.49 -6.04
C SER A 142 16.58 0.32 -5.12
N ALA A 143 16.07 -0.86 -5.51
CA ALA A 143 16.16 -2.08 -4.72
C ALA A 143 16.41 -3.30 -5.60
N LYS A 144 17.03 -4.34 -5.02
CA LYS A 144 17.24 -5.65 -5.64
C LYS A 144 16.59 -6.75 -4.81
N ALA A 145 15.99 -7.72 -5.49
CA ALA A 145 15.45 -8.90 -4.84
C ALA A 145 16.56 -9.76 -4.19
N PRO A 146 16.22 -10.59 -3.18
CA PRO A 146 17.19 -11.40 -2.45
C PRO A 146 18.00 -12.33 -3.33
N ASP A 147 17.40 -12.84 -4.39
CA ASP A 147 18.03 -13.73 -5.38
C ASP A 147 18.81 -12.98 -6.48
N ALA A 148 18.82 -11.65 -6.42
CA ALA A 148 19.39 -10.74 -7.41
C ALA A 148 18.86 -10.92 -8.85
N THR A 149 17.80 -11.69 -9.06
CA THR A 149 17.21 -11.91 -10.38
C THR A 149 16.31 -10.77 -10.83
N GLN A 150 15.86 -9.93 -9.86
CA GLN A 150 14.97 -8.81 -10.08
C GLN A 150 15.52 -7.55 -9.40
N ALA A 151 15.23 -6.43 -10.02
CA ALA A 151 15.48 -5.13 -9.42
C ALA A 151 14.34 -4.17 -9.77
N LEU A 152 14.21 -3.13 -8.99
CA LEU A 152 13.24 -2.07 -9.25
C LEU A 152 13.77 -0.70 -8.86
N SER A 153 13.19 0.32 -9.47
CA SER A 153 13.25 1.69 -8.97
C SER A 153 11.85 2.22 -8.68
N LEU A 154 11.77 3.05 -7.66
CA LEU A 154 10.57 3.76 -7.24
C LEU A 154 10.87 5.27 -7.30
N LEU A 155 10.03 6.01 -8.00
CA LEU A 155 10.01 7.47 -7.99
C LEU A 155 8.64 7.93 -7.48
N VAL A 156 8.64 8.76 -6.44
CA VAL A 156 7.45 9.40 -5.89
C VAL A 156 7.64 10.90 -5.98
N SER A 157 6.67 11.59 -6.56
CA SER A 157 6.63 13.04 -6.62
C SER A 157 5.20 13.53 -6.44
N ARG A 158 4.99 14.84 -6.36
CA ARG A 158 3.64 15.40 -6.21
C ARG A 158 3.54 16.78 -6.87
N ASP A 159 2.32 17.16 -7.16
CA ASP A 159 1.90 18.56 -7.29
C ASP A 159 1.09 18.99 -6.06
N SER A 160 0.31 20.05 -6.15
CA SER A 160 -0.50 20.58 -5.06
C SER A 160 -1.64 19.65 -4.62
N GLU A 161 -2.13 18.76 -5.50
CA GLU A 161 -3.35 17.98 -5.32
C GLU A 161 -3.15 16.47 -5.56
N THR A 162 -2.07 16.08 -6.23
CA THR A 162 -1.85 14.71 -6.70
C THR A 162 -0.45 14.22 -6.37
N VAL A 163 -0.35 13.01 -5.85
CA VAL A 163 0.91 12.29 -5.77
C VAL A 163 1.04 11.35 -6.96
N PHE A 164 2.20 11.35 -7.57
CA PHE A 164 2.58 10.50 -8.70
C PHE A 164 3.59 9.47 -8.22
N VAL A 165 3.35 8.23 -8.58
CA VAL A 165 4.23 7.11 -8.25
C VAL A 165 4.61 6.41 -9.54
N GLN A 166 5.89 6.14 -9.74
CA GLN A 166 6.38 5.31 -10.82
C GLN A 166 7.22 4.18 -10.24
N VAL A 167 6.98 2.97 -10.71
CA VAL A 167 7.85 1.82 -10.48
C VAL A 167 8.33 1.31 -11.83
N ILE A 168 9.64 1.12 -11.95
CA ILE A 168 10.26 0.43 -13.08
C ILE A 168 10.89 -0.85 -12.54
N GLU A 169 10.44 -1.98 -13.03
CA GLU A 169 10.93 -3.30 -12.66
C GLU A 169 11.71 -3.92 -13.80
N VAL A 170 12.75 -4.64 -13.47
CA VAL A 170 13.52 -5.44 -14.43
C VAL A 170 13.79 -6.84 -13.89
N GLY A 171 13.67 -7.85 -14.72
CA GLY A 171 13.94 -9.24 -14.33
C GLY A 171 13.58 -10.24 -15.41
N PRO A 172 13.52 -11.56 -15.11
CA PRO A 172 13.20 -12.60 -16.08
C PRO A 172 11.86 -12.37 -16.76
N ALA A 173 11.76 -12.71 -18.06
CA ALA A 173 10.52 -12.61 -18.81
C ALA A 173 9.45 -13.59 -18.30
N GLY A 174 8.18 -13.21 -18.46
CA GLY A 174 7.02 -14.06 -18.10
C GLY A 174 6.71 -14.13 -16.60
N ARG A 175 7.35 -13.33 -15.78
CA ARG A 175 6.96 -13.19 -14.36
C ARG A 175 5.64 -12.44 -14.22
N SER A 176 4.94 -12.71 -13.13
CA SER A 176 3.83 -11.86 -12.74
C SER A 176 4.33 -10.44 -12.46
N ALA A 177 3.60 -9.44 -12.92
CA ALA A 177 3.84 -8.06 -12.50
C ALA A 177 3.84 -8.00 -10.97
N ILE A 178 4.55 -7.02 -10.40
CA ILE A 178 4.25 -6.63 -9.01
C ILE A 178 2.76 -6.37 -8.98
N ALA A 179 2.02 -7.24 -8.28
CA ALA A 179 0.62 -7.00 -8.05
C ALA A 179 0.56 -5.75 -7.16
N THR A 180 0.10 -4.66 -7.72
CA THR A 180 -0.25 -3.51 -6.90
C THR A 180 -1.68 -3.70 -6.51
N SER A 181 -1.91 -4.10 -5.28
CA SER A 181 -3.24 -3.98 -4.74
C SER A 181 -3.52 -2.48 -4.59
N THR A 182 -4.28 -1.95 -5.54
CA THR A 182 -5.03 -0.69 -5.35
C THR A 182 -6.23 -0.96 -4.45
N GLN A 183 -6.37 -2.21 -3.98
CA GLN A 183 -7.16 -2.44 -2.80
C GLN A 183 -6.53 -1.61 -1.70
N PRO A 184 -7.34 -0.81 -0.99
CA PRO A 184 -6.92 -0.41 0.32
C PRO A 184 -6.37 -1.69 0.97
N SER A 185 -5.21 -1.64 1.60
CA SER A 185 -4.90 -2.59 2.65
C SER A 185 -5.97 -2.39 3.72
N GLY A 186 -7.17 -2.75 3.32
CA GLY A 186 -8.24 -3.12 4.17
C GLY A 186 -7.93 -4.56 4.59
N VAL A 187 -6.95 -4.73 5.42
CA VAL A 187 -7.28 -5.44 6.62
C VAL A 187 -8.47 -4.65 7.13
N VAL A 188 -9.69 -5.13 6.84
CA VAL A 188 -10.87 -4.74 7.60
C VAL A 188 -10.41 -5.00 9.02
N PRO A 189 -10.26 -3.96 9.87
CA PRO A 189 -9.75 -4.18 11.21
C PRO A 189 -10.74 -5.10 11.88
N THR A 190 -10.40 -6.37 11.96
CA THR A 190 -11.24 -7.39 12.59
C THR A 190 -10.95 -7.46 14.08
N SER A 191 -9.97 -6.66 14.56
CA SER A 191 -9.62 -6.60 15.96
C SER A 191 -9.39 -5.16 16.45
N ALA A 192 -9.66 -4.93 17.72
CA ALA A 192 -9.40 -3.65 18.38
C ALA A 192 -7.93 -3.19 18.24
N GLY A 193 -6.97 -4.12 18.23
CA GLY A 193 -5.55 -3.83 18.04
C GLY A 193 -5.22 -3.28 16.65
N ASP A 194 -5.93 -3.71 15.60
CA ASP A 194 -5.68 -3.26 14.24
C ASP A 194 -6.10 -1.79 14.04
N ILE A 195 -7.17 -1.34 14.70
CA ILE A 195 -7.65 0.05 14.64
C ILE A 195 -6.62 1.00 15.25
N VAL A 196 -6.12 0.68 16.44
CA VAL A 196 -5.11 1.50 17.12
C VAL A 196 -3.82 1.56 16.32
N ALA A 197 -3.36 0.42 15.78
CA ALA A 197 -2.18 0.37 14.93
C ALA A 197 -2.33 1.23 13.66
N GLN A 198 -3.51 1.25 13.04
CA GLN A 198 -3.79 2.12 11.90
C GLN A 198 -3.81 3.59 12.27
N LEU A 199 -4.48 3.96 13.37
CA LEU A 199 -4.48 5.35 13.86
C LEU A 199 -3.08 5.89 14.10
N GLU A 200 -2.20 5.10 14.74
CA GLU A 200 -0.83 5.53 15.06
C GLU A 200 0.11 5.51 13.85
N SER A 201 -0.04 4.55 12.93
CA SER A 201 0.88 4.40 11.78
C SER A 201 0.45 5.18 10.55
N VAL A 202 -0.87 5.27 10.28
CA VAL A 202 -1.43 5.87 9.05
C VAL A 202 -2.13 7.19 9.33
N GLY A 203 -2.52 7.44 10.59
CA GLY A 203 -3.25 8.64 11.01
C GLY A 203 -4.77 8.51 10.89
N HIS A 204 -5.29 7.43 10.31
CA HIS A 204 -6.72 7.17 10.23
C HIS A 204 -7.03 5.68 10.19
N ALA A 205 -8.25 5.30 10.58
CA ALA A 205 -8.77 3.95 10.49
C ALA A 205 -10.22 3.93 10.02
N VAL A 206 -10.59 2.95 9.20
CA VAL A 206 -11.97 2.71 8.79
C VAL A 206 -12.69 1.91 9.86
N LEU A 207 -13.86 2.36 10.27
CA LEU A 207 -14.72 1.69 11.23
C LEU A 207 -15.67 0.77 10.47
N ALA A 208 -15.22 -0.47 10.20
CA ALA A 208 -15.85 -1.37 9.24
C ALA A 208 -17.13 -2.04 9.74
N ASP A 209 -17.36 -2.06 11.04
CA ASP A 209 -18.54 -2.63 11.70
C ASP A 209 -19.69 -1.61 11.91
N LEU A 210 -19.54 -0.39 11.37
CA LEU A 210 -20.58 0.62 11.39
C LEU A 210 -21.49 0.47 10.17
N ASP A 211 -22.50 -0.37 10.29
CA ASP A 211 -23.51 -0.52 9.25
C ASP A 211 -24.65 0.46 9.43
N PHE A 212 -24.90 1.25 8.38
CA PHE A 212 -26.00 2.18 8.33
C PHE A 212 -27.00 1.74 7.27
N ALA A 213 -28.27 1.61 7.66
CA ALA A 213 -29.34 1.42 6.69
C ALA A 213 -29.36 2.55 5.66
N SER A 214 -29.86 2.28 4.45
CA SER A 214 -29.92 3.29 3.38
C SER A 214 -30.66 4.55 3.83
N GLY A 215 -29.98 5.71 3.73
CA GLY A 215 -30.51 7.00 4.18
C GLY A 215 -30.54 7.21 5.70
N SER A 216 -30.12 6.22 6.51
CA SER A 216 -30.07 6.29 7.97
C SER A 216 -28.69 6.74 8.48
N ALA A 217 -28.68 7.35 9.66
CA ALA A 217 -27.51 7.62 10.46
C ALA A 217 -27.56 6.95 11.85
N ALA A 218 -28.60 6.14 12.10
CA ALA A 218 -28.71 5.41 13.36
C ALA A 218 -27.73 4.23 13.35
N LEU A 219 -26.95 4.12 14.44
CA LEU A 219 -26.16 2.93 14.75
C LEU A 219 -27.09 1.91 15.43
N GLY A 220 -26.84 0.63 15.22
CA GLY A 220 -27.52 -0.44 15.97
C GLY A 220 -27.17 -0.39 17.47
N ASP A 221 -27.96 -1.11 18.26
CA ASP A 221 -27.76 -1.21 19.72
C ASP A 221 -26.65 -2.18 20.12
N ASP A 222 -26.05 -2.88 19.16
CA ASP A 222 -24.99 -3.85 19.38
C ASP A 222 -23.66 -3.17 19.74
N SER A 223 -22.79 -3.92 20.43
CA SER A 223 -21.41 -3.48 20.69
C SER A 223 -20.64 -3.35 19.37
N LEU A 224 -20.07 -2.19 19.13
CA LEU A 224 -19.29 -1.87 17.93
C LEU A 224 -17.81 -1.94 18.27
N SER A 225 -17.18 -3.05 17.95
CA SER A 225 -15.80 -3.37 18.36
C SER A 225 -14.79 -2.32 17.89
N SER A 226 -15.01 -1.70 16.74
CA SER A 226 -14.16 -0.63 16.22
C SER A 226 -14.27 0.65 17.06
N LEU A 227 -15.48 1.05 17.44
CA LEU A 227 -15.70 2.22 18.31
C LEU A 227 -15.23 1.95 19.74
N ASP A 228 -15.41 0.74 20.26
CA ASP A 228 -14.91 0.35 21.58
C ASP A 228 -13.38 0.41 21.66
N ALA A 229 -12.69 0.04 20.57
CA ALA A 229 -11.24 0.20 20.43
C ALA A 229 -10.83 1.69 20.47
N VAL A 230 -11.56 2.56 19.78
CA VAL A 230 -11.34 4.01 19.81
C VAL A 230 -11.59 4.58 21.22
N VAL A 231 -12.63 4.13 21.92
CA VAL A 231 -12.90 4.50 23.33
C VAL A 231 -11.72 4.16 24.22
N ALA A 232 -11.27 2.89 24.18
CA ALA A 232 -10.14 2.43 24.99
C ALA A 232 -8.85 3.23 24.68
N TYR A 233 -8.59 3.50 23.39
CA TYR A 233 -7.46 4.29 22.94
C TYR A 233 -7.49 5.72 23.47
N LEU A 234 -8.60 6.44 23.35
CA LEU A 234 -8.72 7.83 23.77
C LEU A 234 -8.69 7.99 25.29
N ILE A 235 -9.29 7.06 26.04
CA ILE A 235 -9.22 7.05 27.51
C ILE A 235 -7.76 6.86 27.97
N ALA A 236 -7.02 5.97 27.32
CA ALA A 236 -5.60 5.72 27.64
C ALA A 236 -4.67 6.88 27.19
N ASN A 237 -5.11 7.73 26.26
CA ASN A 237 -4.32 8.80 25.67
C ASN A 237 -5.05 10.16 25.72
N PRO A 238 -5.10 10.85 26.87
CA PRO A 238 -5.89 12.08 27.04
C PRO A 238 -5.47 13.25 26.14
N ALA A 239 -4.25 13.25 25.63
CA ALA A 239 -3.73 14.28 24.71
C ALA A 239 -4.12 14.03 23.24
N ARG A 240 -4.63 12.85 22.91
CA ARG A 240 -5.01 12.49 21.54
C ARG A 240 -6.42 13.02 21.23
N GLN A 241 -6.59 13.43 19.98
CA GLN A 241 -7.87 13.91 19.45
C GLN A 241 -8.19 13.20 18.14
N ILE A 242 -9.45 12.84 17.94
CA ILE A 242 -9.95 12.16 16.74
C ILE A 242 -11.12 12.94 16.16
N THR A 243 -11.12 13.08 14.83
CA THR A 243 -12.29 13.49 14.06
C THR A 243 -12.91 12.27 13.39
N PHE A 244 -14.18 12.01 13.66
CA PHE A 244 -14.94 11.05 12.85
C PHE A 244 -15.35 11.70 11.54
N VAL A 245 -15.03 11.07 10.40
CA VAL A 245 -15.35 11.58 9.06
C VAL A 245 -16.29 10.61 8.35
N GLY A 246 -17.49 11.09 8.05
CA GLY A 246 -18.48 10.29 7.33
C GLY A 246 -18.36 10.45 5.81
N HIS A 247 -18.66 9.35 5.11
CA HIS A 247 -18.65 9.25 3.65
C HIS A 247 -19.94 8.63 3.13
N THR A 248 -20.25 8.88 1.85
CA THR A 248 -21.39 8.27 1.14
C THR A 248 -20.96 7.77 -0.24
N ASP A 249 -21.82 6.99 -0.87
CA ASP A 249 -21.77 6.79 -2.31
C ASP A 249 -22.26 8.05 -3.07
N ALA A 250 -22.11 8.06 -4.40
CA ALA A 250 -22.44 9.21 -5.24
C ALA A 250 -23.93 9.29 -5.63
N THR A 251 -24.83 8.61 -4.91
CA THR A 251 -26.27 8.66 -5.20
C THR A 251 -26.90 9.90 -4.56
N GLY A 252 -27.54 10.73 -5.38
CA GLY A 252 -28.21 11.95 -4.92
C GLY A 252 -27.35 13.22 -4.98
N SER A 253 -27.84 14.30 -4.37
CA SER A 253 -27.12 15.58 -4.38
C SER A 253 -25.96 15.62 -3.39
N LEU A 254 -24.92 16.40 -3.69
CA LEU A 254 -23.78 16.58 -2.80
C LEU A 254 -24.21 17.11 -1.42
N ALA A 255 -25.08 18.13 -1.39
CA ALA A 255 -25.52 18.74 -0.12
C ALA A 255 -26.24 17.73 0.78
N ALA A 256 -27.10 16.86 0.22
CA ALA A 256 -27.77 15.82 0.98
C ALA A 256 -26.78 14.76 1.50
N ASN A 257 -25.79 14.40 0.69
CA ASN A 257 -24.75 13.44 1.07
C ASN A 257 -23.80 13.98 2.13
N VAL A 258 -23.40 15.25 2.05
CA VAL A 258 -22.61 15.90 3.12
C VAL A 258 -23.38 15.91 4.43
N ALA A 259 -24.67 16.27 4.39
CA ALA A 259 -25.51 16.27 5.60
C ALA A 259 -25.69 14.85 6.18
N LEU A 260 -25.90 13.83 5.32
CA LEU A 260 -26.04 12.44 5.76
C LEU A 260 -24.74 11.90 6.36
N SER A 261 -23.62 12.11 5.68
CA SER A 261 -22.31 11.64 6.15
C SER A 261 -21.91 12.30 7.49
N ARG A 262 -22.19 13.59 7.66
CA ARG A 262 -21.98 14.27 8.94
C ARG A 262 -22.81 13.64 10.07
N ARG A 263 -24.11 13.39 9.87
CA ARG A 263 -24.95 12.73 10.89
C ARG A 263 -24.43 11.33 11.26
N ARG A 264 -23.87 10.57 10.31
CA ARG A 264 -23.25 9.26 10.60
C ARG A 264 -22.01 9.41 11.47
N ALA A 265 -21.17 10.38 11.18
CA ALA A 265 -20.01 10.71 12.02
C ALA A 265 -20.40 11.20 13.42
N GLU A 266 -21.46 12.04 13.52
CA GLU A 266 -22.02 12.49 14.79
C GLU A 266 -22.57 11.32 15.64
N SER A 267 -23.14 10.28 15.01
CA SER A 267 -23.57 9.06 15.72
C SER A 267 -22.39 8.30 16.31
N ALA A 268 -21.28 8.18 15.57
CA ALA A 268 -20.04 7.58 16.08
C ALA A 268 -19.44 8.41 17.23
N GLN A 269 -19.43 9.74 17.11
CA GLN A 269 -18.98 10.65 18.16
C GLN A 269 -19.86 10.49 19.42
N ALA A 270 -21.18 10.47 19.27
CA ALA A 270 -22.09 10.31 20.39
C ALA A 270 -21.88 8.97 21.13
N TYR A 271 -21.62 7.90 20.37
CA TYR A 271 -21.33 6.58 20.92
C TYR A 271 -20.12 6.59 21.85
N VAL A 272 -19.01 7.20 21.42
CA VAL A 272 -17.77 7.21 22.22
C VAL A 272 -17.89 8.14 23.43
N ILE A 273 -18.59 9.28 23.29
CA ILE A 273 -18.86 10.21 24.42
C ILE A 273 -19.72 9.50 25.48
N ALA A 274 -20.75 8.76 25.08
CA ALA A 274 -21.61 8.01 26.00
C ALA A 274 -20.82 6.94 26.79
N ARG A 275 -19.63 6.53 26.30
CA ARG A 275 -18.73 5.57 26.97
C ARG A 275 -17.57 6.21 27.72
N GLY A 276 -17.67 7.52 27.99
CA GLY A 276 -16.75 8.23 28.88
C GLY A 276 -15.60 8.95 28.22
N VAL A 277 -15.52 9.00 26.88
CA VAL A 277 -14.54 9.83 26.17
C VAL A 277 -14.93 11.30 26.32
N PRO A 278 -14.04 12.19 26.77
CA PRO A 278 -14.29 13.63 26.84
C PRO A 278 -14.67 14.20 25.46
N ALA A 279 -15.72 15.03 25.43
CA ALA A 279 -16.16 15.67 24.18
C ALA A 279 -15.07 16.53 23.52
N SER A 280 -14.09 17.02 24.29
CA SER A 280 -12.95 17.78 23.79
C SER A 280 -11.95 16.95 22.98
N GLN A 281 -11.98 15.63 23.12
CA GLN A 281 -11.11 14.72 22.36
C GLN A 281 -11.71 14.28 21.02
N VAL A 282 -13.00 14.55 20.77
CA VAL A 282 -13.68 14.03 19.58
C VAL A 282 -14.49 15.10 18.86
N SER A 283 -14.44 15.05 17.53
CA SER A 283 -15.25 15.86 16.64
C SER A 283 -15.84 15.01 15.53
N ALA A 284 -16.79 15.56 14.78
CA ALA A 284 -17.43 14.86 13.66
C ALA A 284 -17.63 15.80 12.48
N ASP A 285 -17.35 15.29 11.27
CA ASP A 285 -17.63 15.99 10.02
C ASP A 285 -18.06 15.01 8.92
N GLY A 286 -18.57 15.53 7.80
CA GLY A 286 -19.01 14.74 6.68
C GLY A 286 -18.59 15.35 5.35
N VAL A 287 -18.03 14.51 4.48
CA VAL A 287 -17.51 14.92 3.16
C VAL A 287 -18.41 14.44 2.01
N GLY A 288 -19.52 13.77 2.31
CA GLY A 288 -20.39 13.18 1.28
C GLY A 288 -19.63 12.19 0.42
N TYR A 289 -19.76 12.30 -0.89
CA TYR A 289 -19.08 11.44 -1.86
C TYR A 289 -17.78 12.03 -2.44
N LEU A 290 -17.24 13.10 -1.83
CA LEU A 290 -16.07 13.79 -2.39
C LEU A 290 -14.75 13.04 -2.18
N SER A 291 -14.72 12.04 -1.30
CA SER A 291 -13.56 11.19 -1.07
C SER A 291 -13.92 9.71 -1.24
N PRO A 292 -14.17 9.25 -2.49
CA PRO A 292 -14.51 7.86 -2.74
C PRO A 292 -13.29 6.96 -2.57
N ARG A 293 -13.48 5.86 -1.88
CA ARG A 293 -12.47 4.79 -1.71
C ARG A 293 -12.52 3.79 -2.85
N SER A 294 -13.68 3.60 -3.45
CA SER A 294 -13.94 2.67 -4.55
C SER A 294 -14.82 3.30 -5.62
N SER A 295 -14.89 2.66 -6.79
CA SER A 295 -15.73 3.14 -7.90
C SER A 295 -17.21 3.16 -7.53
N ASN A 296 -17.88 4.29 -7.71
CA ASN A 296 -19.33 4.40 -7.53
C ASN A 296 -20.14 3.69 -8.63
N LEU A 297 -19.49 3.20 -9.68
CA LEU A 297 -20.14 2.52 -10.80
C LEU A 297 -20.60 1.10 -10.44
N THR A 298 -19.96 0.46 -9.45
CA THR A 298 -20.32 -0.89 -9.00
C THR A 298 -21.07 -0.87 -7.67
N PRO A 299 -21.96 -1.83 -7.39
CA PRO A 299 -22.64 -1.94 -6.09
C PRO A 299 -21.66 -2.07 -4.93
N GLU A 300 -20.64 -2.92 -5.07
CA GLU A 300 -19.61 -3.20 -4.07
C GLU A 300 -18.78 -1.94 -3.77
N GLY A 301 -18.46 -1.17 -4.82
CA GLY A 301 -17.74 0.08 -4.65
C GLY A 301 -18.57 1.15 -3.95
N ARG A 302 -19.87 1.22 -4.21
CA ARG A 302 -20.78 2.11 -3.47
C ARG A 302 -20.88 1.70 -1.99
N GLU A 303 -20.94 0.40 -1.70
CA GLU A 303 -20.90 -0.11 -0.31
C GLU A 303 -19.62 0.32 0.41
N ALA A 304 -18.47 0.10 -0.20
CA ALA A 304 -17.16 0.52 0.35
C ALA A 304 -17.05 2.03 0.57
N ASN A 305 -17.82 2.85 -0.15
CA ASN A 305 -17.85 4.30 0.03
C ASN A 305 -18.77 4.76 1.18
N ARG A 306 -19.78 3.97 1.56
CA ARG A 306 -20.67 4.25 2.70
C ARG A 306 -19.99 3.84 4.00
N ARG A 307 -19.16 4.69 4.57
CA ARG A 307 -18.34 4.40 5.75
C ARG A 307 -18.15 5.59 6.67
N VAL A 308 -17.65 5.34 7.85
CA VAL A 308 -17.08 6.34 8.77
C VAL A 308 -15.62 5.99 9.03
N GLU A 309 -14.78 6.99 9.05
CA GLU A 309 -13.37 6.87 9.41
C GLU A 309 -13.09 7.63 10.70
N ALA A 310 -12.21 7.10 11.55
CA ALA A 310 -11.61 7.81 12.65
C ALA A 310 -10.27 8.40 12.19
N VAL A 311 -10.08 9.71 12.31
CA VAL A 311 -8.88 10.43 11.86
C VAL A 311 -8.20 11.04 13.08
N LEU A 312 -6.95 10.69 13.31
CA LEU A 312 -6.13 11.25 14.39
C LEU A 312 -5.64 12.64 13.99
N ILE A 313 -6.03 13.67 14.73
CA ILE A 313 -5.74 15.07 14.41
C ILE A 313 -4.76 15.75 15.37
N SER A 314 -4.41 15.10 16.49
CA SER A 314 -3.44 15.67 17.42
C SER A 314 -2.03 15.64 16.83
N VAL A 315 -1.40 16.80 16.80
CA VAL A 315 0.04 16.96 16.53
C VAL A 315 0.78 17.07 17.86
N GLN A 316 2.00 16.51 17.91
CA GLN A 316 2.90 16.69 19.07
C GLN A 316 3.71 17.95 18.91
#